data_ba17f992e9aa64288ad87622882c71c9
#
_entry.id   ba17f992e9aa64288ad87622882c71c9
#
_cell.length_a   1.000
_cell.length_b   1.000
_cell.length_c   1.000
_cell.angle_alpha   90.00
_cell.angle_beta   90.00
_cell.angle_gamma   90.00
#
_symmetry.space_group_name_H-M   'P 1'
#
loop_
_entity.id
_entity.type
_entity.pdbx_description
1 polymer ?
#
loop_
_entity_poly.entity_id
_entity_poly.type
_entity_poly.pdbx_seq_one_letter_code
_entity_poly.pdbx_strand_id
1 'polypeptide(L)'
;MQIDLKDLELFKKCPVRYYMRTCGYNVSHKSYNDYLHDMYNFLVAAMFYHGEAAVRITEDYWSDIYQKNQDIISEKQWLKGVGYLCNIYDYFLYEKLNIVAVNYPYVIEFPEQGVALSGSIPLIANEEGSKQYTIIDPSFSTTMKTSKDLDHNIKYSAYSKAIRDLYDGTAIIINRNFNLNQESNPILRNDFHYSRLGLIVKNTIESINNELYIPRDDYSCNSCKLCGLCTYWGTSAFTNRNKEQTAAANEANAQRNKKRKGGGKRG
;
A
#
# COMPACT_ATOMS: atom_id res chain seq x y z
N MET A 1 2.20 19.03 -17.03
CA MET A 1 1.22 17.91 -16.95
C MET A 1 1.28 17.30 -15.55
N GLN A 2 0.17 16.74 -15.05
CA GLN A 2 0.07 16.27 -13.67
C GLN A 2 -0.55 14.87 -13.63
N ILE A 3 -0.09 14.02 -12.68
CA ILE A 3 -0.67 12.71 -12.36
C ILE A 3 -0.84 12.57 -10.84
N ASP A 4 -1.88 11.84 -10.40
CA ASP A 4 -2.03 11.50 -8.99
C ASP A 4 -1.14 10.32 -8.58
N LEU A 5 -0.65 10.28 -7.33
CA LEU A 5 0.23 9.23 -6.84
C LEU A 5 -0.42 7.84 -6.93
N LYS A 6 -1.73 7.73 -6.64
CA LYS A 6 -2.43 6.43 -6.72
C LYS A 6 -2.51 5.93 -8.17
N ASP A 7 -2.65 6.84 -9.12
CA ASP A 7 -2.65 6.54 -10.55
C ASP A 7 -1.27 6.13 -11.03
N LEU A 8 -0.23 6.84 -10.58
CA LEU A 8 1.17 6.48 -10.82
C LEU A 8 1.51 5.08 -10.28
N GLU A 9 1.09 4.77 -9.04
CA GLU A 9 1.29 3.45 -8.43
C GLU A 9 0.54 2.36 -9.19
N LEU A 10 -0.71 2.64 -9.62
CA LEU A 10 -1.50 1.69 -10.40
C LEU A 10 -0.90 1.43 -11.76
N PHE A 11 -0.47 2.48 -12.48
CA PHE A 11 0.22 2.37 -13.76
C PHE A 11 1.52 1.58 -13.60
N LYS A 12 2.31 1.87 -12.58
CA LYS A 12 3.54 1.14 -12.27
C LYS A 12 3.29 -0.34 -11.98
N LYS A 13 2.17 -0.69 -11.34
CA LYS A 13 1.76 -2.08 -11.12
C LYS A 13 1.38 -2.77 -12.42
N CYS A 14 0.53 -2.14 -13.23
CA CYS A 14 0.13 -2.65 -14.53
C CYS A 14 -0.52 -1.53 -15.37
N PRO A 15 0.12 -1.06 -16.45
CA PRO A 15 -0.43 -0.04 -17.35
C PRO A 15 -1.81 -0.41 -17.90
N VAL A 16 -2.03 -1.68 -18.27
CA VAL A 16 -3.34 -2.15 -18.75
C VAL A 16 -4.41 -2.04 -17.68
N ARG A 17 -4.10 -2.36 -16.43
CA ARG A 17 -5.04 -2.21 -15.31
C ARG A 17 -5.40 -0.75 -15.06
N TYR A 18 -4.44 0.15 -15.20
CA TYR A 18 -4.69 1.58 -15.15
C TYR A 18 -5.66 2.00 -16.28
N TYR A 19 -5.37 1.63 -17.53
CA TYR A 19 -6.22 1.92 -18.67
C TYR A 19 -7.64 1.39 -18.49
N MET A 20 -7.79 0.12 -18.10
CA MET A 20 -9.11 -0.45 -17.85
C MET A 20 -9.90 0.30 -16.78
N ARG A 21 -9.22 0.79 -15.74
CA ARG A 21 -9.86 1.64 -14.72
C ARG A 21 -10.35 2.97 -15.32
N THR A 22 -9.56 3.62 -16.17
CA THR A 22 -9.97 4.86 -16.85
C THR A 22 -11.15 4.64 -17.80
N CYS A 23 -11.30 3.43 -18.34
CA CYS A 23 -12.46 3.02 -19.14
C CYS A 23 -13.70 2.64 -18.29
N GLY A 24 -13.67 2.83 -16.98
CA GLY A 24 -14.81 2.54 -16.09
C GLY A 24 -14.89 1.10 -15.55
N TYR A 25 -13.92 0.24 -15.90
CA TYR A 25 -13.85 -1.11 -15.32
C TYR A 25 -13.28 -1.04 -13.91
N ASN A 26 -14.17 -0.88 -12.93
CA ASN A 26 -13.76 -0.85 -11.53
C ASN A 26 -13.92 -2.23 -10.89
N VAL A 27 -12.81 -2.89 -10.56
CA VAL A 27 -12.79 -4.22 -9.92
C VAL A 27 -12.07 -4.13 -8.58
N SER A 28 -12.32 -3.08 -7.84
CA SER A 28 -11.80 -2.94 -6.49
C SER A 28 -12.87 -3.33 -5.46
N HIS A 29 -13.06 -4.62 -5.23
CA HIS A 29 -13.57 -5.01 -3.92
C HIS A 29 -12.46 -4.74 -2.91
N LYS A 30 -12.75 -3.90 -1.92
CA LYS A 30 -11.85 -3.69 -0.79
C LYS A 30 -11.54 -5.03 -0.13
N SER A 31 -10.28 -5.28 0.15
CA SER A 31 -9.86 -6.40 0.97
C SER A 31 -9.96 -6.04 2.45
N TYR A 32 -9.89 -7.03 3.33
CA TYR A 32 -9.79 -6.79 4.76
C TYR A 32 -8.64 -5.81 5.13
N ASN A 33 -7.48 -5.93 4.49
CA ASN A 33 -6.36 -5.01 4.71
C ASN A 33 -6.67 -3.58 4.27
N ASP A 34 -7.46 -3.38 3.21
CA ASP A 34 -7.86 -2.03 2.78
C ASP A 34 -8.76 -1.38 3.85
N TYR A 35 -9.65 -2.15 4.47
CA TYR A 35 -10.48 -1.66 5.59
C TYR A 35 -9.64 -1.34 6.84
N LEU A 36 -8.58 -2.12 7.14
CA LEU A 36 -7.66 -1.80 8.22
C LEU A 36 -6.88 -0.49 7.98
N HIS A 37 -6.49 -0.22 6.72
CA HIS A 37 -5.89 1.06 6.37
C HIS A 37 -6.89 2.21 6.50
N ASP A 38 -8.16 2.02 6.13
CA ASP A 38 -9.20 3.03 6.34
C ASP A 38 -9.41 3.31 7.84
N MET A 39 -9.46 2.26 8.68
CA MET A 39 -9.56 2.39 10.13
C MET A 39 -8.36 3.13 10.71
N TYR A 40 -7.14 2.83 10.27
CA TYR A 40 -5.94 3.55 10.69
C TYR A 40 -6.06 5.04 10.36
N ASN A 41 -6.37 5.38 9.10
CA ASN A 41 -6.50 6.76 8.68
C ASN A 41 -7.60 7.51 9.45
N PHE A 42 -8.69 6.83 9.74
CA PHE A 42 -9.78 7.39 10.55
C PHE A 42 -9.35 7.63 11.99
N LEU A 43 -8.66 6.67 12.63
CA LEU A 43 -8.15 6.81 14.00
C LEU A 43 -7.17 7.99 14.11
N VAL A 44 -6.21 8.11 13.20
CA VAL A 44 -5.23 9.22 13.23
C VAL A 44 -5.92 10.57 13.07
N ALA A 45 -6.92 10.66 12.20
CA ALA A 45 -7.73 11.86 12.06
C ALA A 45 -8.54 12.14 13.33
N ALA A 46 -9.15 11.11 13.92
CA ALA A 46 -9.89 11.25 15.18
C ALA A 46 -8.97 11.69 16.34
N MET A 47 -7.76 11.17 16.42
CA MET A 47 -6.76 11.63 17.42
C MET A 47 -6.42 13.11 17.25
N PHE A 48 -6.25 13.55 16.01
CA PHE A 48 -5.94 14.95 15.71
C PHE A 48 -7.08 15.91 16.10
N TYR A 49 -8.35 15.53 15.84
CA TYR A 49 -9.50 16.40 16.05
C TYR A 49 -10.20 16.21 17.40
N HIS A 50 -10.12 15.02 18.01
CA HIS A 50 -10.93 14.63 19.16
C HIS A 50 -10.13 14.11 20.36
N GLY A 51 -8.79 14.02 20.24
CA GLY A 51 -7.91 13.60 21.34
C GLY A 51 -8.31 12.25 21.95
N GLU A 52 -8.56 12.22 23.24
CA GLU A 52 -8.85 10.99 24.00
C GLU A 52 -10.12 10.26 23.56
N ALA A 53 -11.09 10.95 22.96
CA ALA A 53 -12.31 10.31 22.43
C ALA A 53 -12.07 9.50 21.14
N ALA A 54 -10.89 9.60 20.53
CA ALA A 54 -10.57 9.01 19.24
C ALA A 54 -10.79 7.50 19.17
N VAL A 55 -10.42 6.77 20.23
CA VAL A 55 -10.54 5.29 20.27
C VAL A 55 -12.01 4.89 20.15
N ARG A 56 -12.88 5.48 20.97
CA ARG A 56 -14.31 5.17 20.98
C ARG A 56 -14.96 5.51 19.64
N ILE A 57 -14.68 6.70 19.10
CA ILE A 57 -15.23 7.14 17.81
C ILE A 57 -14.78 6.18 16.69
N THR A 58 -13.54 5.71 16.73
CA THR A 58 -13.02 4.78 15.72
C THR A 58 -13.57 3.37 15.91
N GLU A 59 -13.83 2.94 17.13
CA GLU A 59 -14.47 1.65 17.41
C GLU A 59 -15.90 1.61 16.85
N ASP A 60 -16.66 2.69 17.02
CA ASP A 60 -18.00 2.83 16.43
C ASP A 60 -17.93 2.77 14.89
N TYR A 61 -16.99 3.50 14.29
CA TYR A 61 -16.73 3.46 12.84
C TYR A 61 -16.34 2.06 12.35
N TRP A 62 -15.46 1.35 13.08
CA TRP A 62 -15.03 0.00 12.73
C TRP A 62 -16.17 -1.01 12.84
N SER A 63 -17.02 -0.86 13.84
CA SER A 63 -18.21 -1.68 14.02
C SER A 63 -19.23 -1.49 12.89
N ASP A 64 -19.42 -0.25 12.43
CA ASP A 64 -20.27 0.06 11.26
C ASP A 64 -19.71 -0.55 9.96
N ILE A 65 -18.40 -0.49 9.75
CA ILE A 65 -17.74 -1.17 8.61
C ILE A 65 -18.00 -2.67 8.68
N TYR A 66 -17.83 -3.31 9.83
CA TYR A 66 -18.06 -4.74 9.99
C TYR A 66 -19.50 -5.13 9.67
N GLN A 67 -20.49 -4.42 10.23
CA GLN A 67 -21.90 -4.70 9.98
C GLN A 67 -22.27 -4.64 8.49
N LYS A 68 -21.67 -3.72 7.74
CA LYS A 68 -21.91 -3.54 6.30
C LYS A 68 -21.16 -4.51 5.40
N ASN A 69 -20.13 -5.22 5.92
CA ASN A 69 -19.20 -6.02 5.11
C ASN A 69 -18.91 -7.40 5.73
N GLN A 70 -19.93 -8.05 6.30
CA GLN A 70 -19.78 -9.37 6.94
C GLN A 70 -19.42 -10.50 5.96
N ASP A 71 -19.63 -10.29 4.68
CA ASP A 71 -19.19 -11.16 3.59
C ASP A 71 -17.68 -11.12 3.34
N ILE A 72 -17.01 -10.03 3.75
CA ILE A 72 -15.58 -9.80 3.57
C ILE A 72 -14.82 -9.91 4.90
N ILE A 73 -15.43 -9.45 6.00
CA ILE A 73 -14.83 -9.35 7.33
C ILE A 73 -15.53 -10.35 8.25
N SER A 74 -14.84 -11.41 8.66
CA SER A 74 -15.34 -12.33 9.67
C SER A 74 -15.29 -11.71 11.07
N GLU A 75 -16.08 -12.23 12.01
CA GLU A 75 -16.08 -11.80 13.42
C GLU A 75 -14.66 -11.85 14.04
N LYS A 76 -13.91 -12.92 13.75
CA LYS A 76 -12.50 -13.04 14.18
C LYS A 76 -11.61 -11.91 13.65
N GLN A 77 -11.83 -11.50 12.41
CA GLN A 77 -11.10 -10.39 11.81
C GLN A 77 -11.54 -9.04 12.39
N TRP A 78 -12.82 -8.88 12.68
CA TRP A 78 -13.33 -7.70 13.36
C TRP A 78 -12.72 -7.53 14.75
N LEU A 79 -12.73 -8.56 15.59
CA LEU A 79 -12.09 -8.56 16.92
C LEU A 79 -10.58 -8.25 16.83
N LYS A 80 -9.91 -8.81 15.82
CA LYS A 80 -8.49 -8.51 15.58
C LYS A 80 -8.29 -7.03 15.20
N GLY A 81 -9.20 -6.45 14.44
CA GLY A 81 -9.20 -5.01 14.11
C GLY A 81 -9.33 -4.12 15.33
N VAL A 82 -10.19 -4.49 16.29
CA VAL A 82 -10.29 -3.78 17.58
C VAL A 82 -8.96 -3.83 18.34
N GLY A 83 -8.29 -4.99 18.38
CA GLY A 83 -6.95 -5.10 18.97
C GLY A 83 -5.90 -4.22 18.28
N TYR A 84 -5.97 -4.09 16.95
CA TYR A 84 -5.08 -3.17 16.23
C TYR A 84 -5.35 -1.71 16.57
N LEU A 85 -6.61 -1.31 16.74
CA LEU A 85 -6.99 0.04 17.11
C LEU A 85 -6.33 0.46 18.42
N CYS A 86 -6.41 -0.38 19.45
CA CYS A 86 -5.74 -0.13 20.73
C CYS A 86 -4.21 -0.04 20.54
N ASN A 87 -3.61 -0.99 19.84
CA ASN A 87 -2.15 -1.00 19.62
C ASN A 87 -1.66 0.23 18.84
N ILE A 88 -2.45 0.75 17.88
CA ILE A 88 -2.12 1.95 17.13
C ILE A 88 -2.19 3.17 18.07
N TYR A 89 -3.25 3.28 18.85
CA TYR A 89 -3.42 4.39 19.78
C TYR A 89 -2.30 4.43 20.83
N ASP A 90 -2.01 3.28 21.46
CA ASP A 90 -0.94 3.14 22.45
C ASP A 90 0.43 3.48 21.85
N TYR A 91 0.69 3.09 20.61
CA TYR A 91 1.92 3.43 19.89
C TYR A 91 2.12 4.95 19.81
N PHE A 92 1.10 5.70 19.39
CA PHE A 92 1.20 7.15 19.29
C PHE A 92 1.40 7.83 20.65
N LEU A 93 0.74 7.32 21.69
CA LEU A 93 0.94 7.83 23.06
C LEU A 93 2.35 7.54 23.58
N TYR A 94 2.86 6.32 23.34
CA TYR A 94 4.19 5.92 23.78
C TYR A 94 5.30 6.73 23.10
N GLU A 95 5.23 6.88 21.78
CA GLU A 95 6.22 7.63 21.00
C GLU A 95 6.09 9.16 21.17
N LYS A 96 5.07 9.63 21.90
CA LYS A 96 4.80 11.07 22.12
C LYS A 96 4.83 11.90 20.85
N LEU A 97 4.34 11.32 19.75
CA LEU A 97 4.33 11.96 18.45
C LEU A 97 3.29 13.09 18.43
N ASN A 98 3.77 14.31 18.18
CA ASN A 98 2.88 15.43 17.91
C ASN A 98 2.38 15.35 16.47
N ILE A 99 1.07 15.14 16.27
CA ILE A 99 0.45 15.09 14.95
C ILE A 99 0.31 16.51 14.42
N VAL A 100 1.05 16.81 13.35
CA VAL A 100 1.07 18.14 12.71
C VAL A 100 -0.06 18.27 11.69
N ALA A 101 -0.29 17.22 10.91
CA ALA A 101 -1.33 17.21 9.89
C ALA A 101 -1.78 15.78 9.56
N VAL A 102 -3.05 15.66 9.11
CA VAL A 102 -3.66 14.40 8.65
C VAL A 102 -4.23 14.60 7.25
N ASN A 103 -4.10 13.59 6.40
CA ASN A 103 -4.57 13.61 5.01
C ASN A 103 -4.12 14.86 4.25
N TYR A 104 -2.89 15.30 4.48
CA TYR A 104 -2.37 16.56 3.96
C TYR A 104 -2.13 16.48 2.45
N PRO A 105 -2.84 17.28 1.64
CA PRO A 105 -2.68 17.27 0.20
C PRO A 105 -1.37 17.94 -0.21
N TYR A 106 -0.74 17.43 -1.27
CA TYR A 106 0.46 18.02 -1.84
C TYR A 106 0.43 18.02 -3.37
N VAL A 107 1.17 18.93 -3.96
CA VAL A 107 1.59 18.92 -5.36
C VAL A 107 3.11 19.13 -5.39
N ILE A 108 3.83 18.20 -5.99
CA ILE A 108 5.26 18.29 -6.19
C ILE A 108 5.53 18.59 -7.66
N GLU A 109 6.27 19.63 -7.93
CA GLU A 109 6.68 19.97 -9.27
C GLU A 109 8.07 19.42 -9.58
N PHE A 110 8.27 18.99 -10.81
CA PHE A 110 9.53 18.56 -11.38
C PHE A 110 9.83 19.45 -12.61
N PRO A 111 10.35 20.67 -12.39
CA PRO A 111 10.51 21.66 -13.45
C PRO A 111 11.38 21.19 -14.62
N GLU A 112 12.46 20.46 -14.33
CA GLU A 112 13.37 19.91 -15.35
C GLU A 112 12.69 18.90 -16.26
N GLN A 113 11.66 18.19 -15.75
CA GLN A 113 10.88 17.20 -16.49
C GLN A 113 9.57 17.77 -17.04
N GLY A 114 9.17 18.98 -16.63
CA GLY A 114 7.93 19.65 -17.04
C GLY A 114 6.66 18.94 -16.56
N VAL A 115 6.71 18.25 -15.42
CA VAL A 115 5.61 17.46 -14.87
C VAL A 115 5.39 17.72 -13.39
N ALA A 116 4.21 17.33 -12.89
CA ALA A 116 3.87 17.41 -11.47
C ALA A 116 3.22 16.10 -10.97
N LEU A 117 3.38 15.83 -9.68
CA LEU A 117 2.79 14.72 -8.96
C LEU A 117 1.95 15.25 -7.81
N SER A 118 0.66 14.91 -7.79
CA SER A 118 -0.23 15.20 -6.65
C SER A 118 -0.47 13.96 -5.80
N GLY A 119 -0.90 14.20 -4.57
CA GLY A 119 -1.27 13.12 -3.64
C GLY A 119 -1.64 13.67 -2.28
N SER A 120 -1.72 12.79 -1.29
CA SER A 120 -1.88 13.17 0.12
C SER A 120 -0.98 12.35 1.02
N ILE A 121 -0.45 12.98 2.07
CA ILE A 121 0.29 12.30 3.15
C ILE A 121 -0.74 11.96 4.23
N PRO A 122 -0.92 10.68 4.60
CA PRO A 122 -1.94 10.28 5.58
C PRO A 122 -1.74 10.91 6.95
N LEU A 123 -0.48 11.00 7.39
CA LEU A 123 -0.09 11.52 8.69
C LEU A 123 1.28 12.17 8.61
N ILE A 124 1.38 13.36 9.16
CA ILE A 124 2.64 14.05 9.42
C ILE A 124 2.73 14.29 10.93
N ALA A 125 3.80 13.81 11.55
CA ALA A 125 4.11 14.05 12.94
C ALA A 125 5.52 14.67 13.08
N ASN A 126 5.79 15.37 14.16
CA ASN A 126 7.13 15.83 14.50
C ASN A 126 7.31 15.92 16.02
N GLU A 127 8.54 16.08 16.45
CA GLU A 127 8.85 16.59 17.77
C GLU A 127 8.77 18.12 17.76
N GLU A 128 8.28 18.71 18.84
CA GLU A 128 8.08 20.16 18.94
C GLU A 128 9.40 20.91 18.67
N GLY A 129 9.35 21.90 17.78
CA GLY A 129 10.51 22.70 17.37
C GLY A 129 11.48 22.01 16.41
N SER A 130 11.24 20.76 16.01
CA SER A 130 12.07 20.03 15.07
C SER A 130 11.69 20.32 13.62
N LYS A 131 12.68 20.44 12.72
CA LYS A 131 12.46 20.39 11.25
C LYS A 131 12.48 18.95 10.72
N GLN A 132 12.50 17.96 11.59
CA GLN A 132 12.42 16.55 11.23
C GLN A 132 10.98 16.07 11.38
N TYR A 133 10.41 15.60 10.29
CA TYR A 133 9.03 15.14 10.22
C TYR A 133 8.98 13.62 10.08
N THR A 134 8.19 12.98 10.91
CA THR A 134 8.00 11.53 10.90
C THR A 134 6.71 11.20 10.14
N ILE A 135 6.81 10.27 9.18
CA ILE A 135 5.69 9.73 8.44
C ILE A 135 5.60 8.24 8.77
N ILE A 136 4.49 7.83 9.37
CA ILE A 136 4.22 6.42 9.67
C ILE A 136 3.46 5.80 8.49
N ASP A 137 4.06 4.79 7.85
CA ASP A 137 3.40 3.96 6.83
C ASP A 137 2.91 2.67 7.47
N PRO A 138 1.60 2.53 7.77
CA PRO A 138 1.07 1.36 8.46
C PRO A 138 1.10 0.13 7.57
N SER A 139 1.34 -1.03 8.17
CA SER A 139 1.24 -2.34 7.54
C SER A 139 0.53 -3.31 8.49
N PHE A 140 -0.32 -4.17 7.92
CA PHE A 140 -1.05 -5.22 8.63
C PHE A 140 -0.72 -6.60 8.05
N SER A 141 0.38 -6.71 7.31
CA SER A 141 0.80 -7.96 6.66
C SER A 141 1.37 -8.95 7.68
N THR A 142 1.43 -10.22 7.28
CA THR A 142 2.06 -11.29 8.09
C THR A 142 3.58 -11.31 7.95
N THR A 143 4.15 -10.44 7.14
CA THR A 143 5.60 -10.32 6.91
C THR A 143 6.02 -8.87 6.87
N MET A 144 7.24 -8.57 7.29
CA MET A 144 7.85 -7.26 7.08
C MET A 144 8.19 -7.04 5.61
N LYS A 145 8.11 -5.79 5.15
CA LYS A 145 8.67 -5.40 3.85
C LYS A 145 10.18 -5.53 3.88
N THR A 146 10.76 -6.04 2.81
CA THR A 146 12.23 -6.10 2.68
C THR A 146 12.81 -4.71 2.48
N SER A 147 14.10 -4.52 2.80
CA SER A 147 14.80 -3.26 2.53
C SER A 147 14.70 -2.86 1.05
N LYS A 148 14.74 -3.84 0.14
CA LYS A 148 14.58 -3.60 -1.30
C LYS A 148 13.18 -3.08 -1.64
N ASP A 149 12.12 -3.61 -1.04
CA ASP A 149 10.75 -3.15 -1.26
C ASP A 149 10.58 -1.71 -0.75
N LEU A 150 11.20 -1.40 0.39
CA LEU A 150 11.19 -0.08 0.99
C LEU A 150 11.97 0.93 0.14
N ASP A 151 13.14 0.54 -0.38
CA ASP A 151 13.98 1.37 -1.25
C ASP A 151 13.32 1.73 -2.57
N HIS A 152 12.60 0.79 -3.17
CA HIS A 152 11.94 1.00 -4.46
C HIS A 152 10.54 1.63 -4.35
N ASN A 153 10.10 1.95 -3.14
CA ASN A 153 8.78 2.52 -2.93
C ASN A 153 8.74 4.01 -3.33
N ILE A 154 8.10 4.29 -4.46
CA ILE A 154 7.95 5.66 -5.00
C ILE A 154 7.15 6.58 -4.08
N LYS A 155 6.19 6.02 -3.32
CA LYS A 155 5.39 6.76 -2.35
C LYS A 155 6.28 7.45 -1.31
N TYR A 156 7.34 6.77 -0.85
CA TYR A 156 8.26 7.34 0.13
C TYR A 156 9.09 8.48 -0.44
N SER A 157 9.48 8.39 -1.72
CA SER A 157 10.16 9.50 -2.39
C SER A 157 9.24 10.70 -2.58
N ALA A 158 7.96 10.45 -2.90
CA ALA A 158 6.95 11.49 -3.02
C ALA A 158 6.71 12.21 -1.68
N TYR A 159 6.47 11.46 -0.61
CA TYR A 159 6.25 12.02 0.72
C TYR A 159 7.45 12.83 1.22
N SER A 160 8.64 12.28 1.09
CA SER A 160 9.85 12.96 1.53
C SER A 160 10.11 14.24 0.75
N LYS A 161 9.89 14.23 -0.57
CA LYS A 161 10.02 15.45 -1.38
C LYS A 161 8.94 16.48 -1.01
N ALA A 162 7.70 16.05 -0.78
CA ALA A 162 6.62 16.94 -0.37
C ALA A 162 6.94 17.64 0.95
N ILE A 163 7.46 16.91 1.95
CA ILE A 163 7.89 17.52 3.23
C ILE A 163 9.00 18.54 3.01
N ARG A 164 10.00 18.21 2.18
CA ARG A 164 11.08 19.15 1.87
C ARG A 164 10.54 20.44 1.23
N ASP A 165 9.67 20.28 0.24
CA ASP A 165 9.19 21.44 -0.54
C ASP A 165 8.21 22.31 0.25
N LEU A 166 7.41 21.72 1.16
CA LEU A 166 6.36 22.41 1.93
C LEU A 166 6.86 22.99 3.26
N TYR A 167 7.78 22.31 3.93
CA TYR A 167 8.19 22.62 5.31
C TYR A 167 9.67 22.98 5.43
N ASP A 168 10.44 22.97 4.33
CA ASP A 168 11.90 23.10 4.39
C ASP A 168 12.53 22.15 5.42
N GLY A 169 11.99 20.92 5.46
CA GLY A 169 12.32 19.92 6.47
C GLY A 169 12.77 18.59 5.90
N THR A 170 13.19 17.70 6.80
CA THR A 170 13.60 16.34 6.47
C THR A 170 12.51 15.36 6.88
N ALA A 171 12.10 14.48 5.98
CA ALA A 171 11.17 13.41 6.31
C ALA A 171 11.92 12.14 6.71
N ILE A 172 11.53 11.56 7.83
CA ILE A 172 11.82 10.18 8.24
C ILE A 172 10.58 9.36 8.01
N ILE A 173 10.69 8.27 7.26
CA ILE A 173 9.56 7.38 7.01
C ILE A 173 9.82 6.08 7.74
N ILE A 174 8.83 5.65 8.51
CA ILE A 174 8.85 4.39 9.28
C ILE A 174 7.73 3.50 8.74
N ASN A 175 8.07 2.33 8.25
CA ASN A 175 7.07 1.30 7.96
C ASN A 175 6.78 0.52 9.25
N ARG A 176 5.63 0.80 9.88
CA ARG A 176 5.19 0.14 11.10
C ARG A 176 4.24 -1.01 10.77
N ASN A 177 4.63 -2.23 11.14
CA ASN A 177 3.77 -3.39 11.01
C ASN A 177 3.05 -3.68 12.34
N PHE A 178 1.78 -3.31 12.41
CA PHE A 178 0.96 -3.49 13.62
C PHE A 178 0.55 -4.96 13.85
N ASN A 179 0.58 -5.82 12.81
CA ASN A 179 0.33 -7.24 12.98
C ASN A 179 1.49 -7.98 13.65
N LEU A 180 2.72 -7.56 13.37
CA LEU A 180 3.94 -8.15 13.92
C LEU A 180 4.52 -7.38 15.10
N ASN A 181 3.97 -6.20 15.38
CA ASN A 181 4.52 -5.23 16.34
C ASN A 181 6.00 -4.88 16.05
N GLN A 182 6.33 -4.63 14.78
CA GLN A 182 7.70 -4.38 14.31
C GLN A 182 7.76 -3.13 13.43
N GLU A 183 8.92 -2.51 13.40
CA GLU A 183 9.23 -1.35 12.57
C GLU A 183 10.39 -1.63 11.62
N SER A 184 10.39 -0.92 10.48
CA SER A 184 11.59 -0.79 9.66
C SER A 184 12.60 0.15 10.31
N ASN A 185 13.85 0.07 9.89
CA ASN A 185 14.77 1.17 10.09
C ASN A 185 14.23 2.45 9.45
N PRO A 186 14.57 3.62 9.96
CA PRO A 186 14.21 4.90 9.37
C PRO A 186 14.63 4.97 7.90
N ILE A 187 13.68 5.36 7.04
CA ILE A 187 13.90 5.46 5.60
C ILE A 187 14.06 6.93 5.25
N LEU A 188 15.24 7.27 4.73
CA LEU A 188 15.58 8.62 4.28
C LEU A 188 15.62 8.66 2.75
N ARG A 189 15.31 9.82 2.17
CA ARG A 189 15.37 10.09 0.74
C ARG A 189 16.23 11.32 0.46
N ASN A 190 16.86 11.35 -0.69
CA ASN A 190 17.73 12.43 -1.14
C ASN A 190 17.44 12.82 -2.60
N ASP A 191 18.20 13.75 -3.15
CA ASP A 191 18.00 14.26 -4.50
C ASP A 191 18.05 13.20 -5.59
N PHE A 192 18.83 12.14 -5.43
CA PHE A 192 18.83 11.02 -6.36
C PHE A 192 17.44 10.34 -6.44
N HIS A 193 16.81 10.13 -5.30
CA HIS A 193 15.46 9.53 -5.23
C HIS A 193 14.40 10.47 -5.83
N TYR A 194 14.56 11.78 -5.65
CA TYR A 194 13.63 12.78 -6.18
C TYR A 194 13.75 12.93 -7.69
N SER A 195 14.98 12.98 -8.21
CA SER A 195 15.22 13.00 -9.66
C SER A 195 14.69 11.73 -10.34
N ARG A 196 14.92 10.57 -9.72
CA ARG A 196 14.35 9.30 -10.20
C ARG A 196 12.82 9.31 -10.20
N LEU A 197 12.19 9.87 -9.16
CA LEU A 197 10.73 10.02 -9.10
C LEU A 197 10.23 10.89 -10.26
N GLY A 198 10.86 12.05 -10.51
CA GLY A 198 10.51 12.95 -11.61
C GLY A 198 10.57 12.26 -12.97
N LEU A 199 11.60 11.46 -13.22
CA LEU A 199 11.73 10.65 -14.45
C LEU A 199 10.61 9.59 -14.57
N ILE A 200 10.27 8.92 -13.46
CA ILE A 200 9.17 7.95 -13.45
C ILE A 200 7.84 8.64 -13.76
N VAL A 201 7.57 9.80 -13.16
CA VAL A 201 6.36 10.59 -13.42
C VAL A 201 6.30 11.00 -14.89
N LYS A 202 7.39 11.56 -15.44
CA LYS A 202 7.49 11.96 -16.84
C LYS A 202 7.20 10.79 -17.79
N ASN A 203 7.92 9.69 -17.64
CA ASN A 203 7.77 8.53 -18.52
C ASN A 203 6.36 7.91 -18.44
N THR A 204 5.73 7.95 -17.25
CA THR A 204 4.35 7.49 -17.09
C THR A 204 3.37 8.39 -17.84
N ILE A 205 3.50 9.71 -17.68
CA ILE A 205 2.64 10.68 -18.39
C ILE A 205 2.82 10.56 -19.92
N GLU A 206 4.07 10.43 -20.38
CA GLU A 206 4.36 10.22 -21.81
C GLU A 206 3.75 8.92 -22.34
N SER A 207 3.84 7.85 -21.56
CA SER A 207 3.22 6.56 -21.93
C SER A 207 1.70 6.66 -22.00
N ILE A 208 1.07 7.36 -21.08
CA ILE A 208 -0.39 7.59 -21.08
C ILE A 208 -0.80 8.43 -22.30
N ASN A 209 -0.09 9.51 -22.58
CA ASN A 209 -0.40 10.40 -23.72
C ASN A 209 -0.21 9.72 -25.09
N ASN A 210 0.70 8.77 -25.17
CA ASN A 210 0.95 7.98 -26.38
C ASN A 210 0.17 6.65 -26.39
N GLU A 211 -0.77 6.46 -25.46
CA GLU A 211 -1.60 5.25 -25.32
C GLU A 211 -0.78 3.94 -25.22
N LEU A 212 0.42 4.03 -24.63
CA LEU A 212 1.34 2.90 -24.49
C LEU A 212 1.05 2.13 -23.19
N TYR A 213 0.08 1.24 -23.23
CA TYR A 213 -0.32 0.40 -22.09
C TYR A 213 0.25 -1.02 -22.25
N ILE A 214 1.56 -1.15 -22.03
CA ILE A 214 2.23 -2.46 -22.12
C ILE A 214 1.91 -3.28 -20.88
N PRO A 215 1.33 -4.48 -21.03
CA PRO A 215 1.03 -5.34 -19.88
C PRO A 215 2.31 -5.80 -19.19
N ARG A 216 2.26 -5.97 -17.88
CA ARG A 216 3.32 -6.68 -17.16
C ARG A 216 3.03 -8.17 -17.19
N ASP A 217 4.04 -8.93 -17.60
CA ASP A 217 4.03 -10.39 -17.52
C ASP A 217 4.71 -10.80 -16.21
N ASP A 218 3.98 -10.71 -15.10
CA ASP A 218 4.49 -11.13 -13.79
C ASP A 218 3.44 -11.92 -13.00
N TYR A 219 3.86 -12.44 -11.84
CA TYR A 219 2.99 -13.23 -10.95
C TYR A 219 1.74 -12.49 -10.48
N SER A 220 1.68 -11.16 -10.57
CA SER A 220 0.51 -10.38 -10.18
C SER A 220 -0.67 -10.62 -11.12
N CYS A 221 -0.42 -11.07 -12.35
CA CYS A 221 -1.45 -11.45 -13.30
C CYS A 221 -2.26 -12.66 -12.83
N ASN A 222 -1.66 -13.58 -12.08
CA ASN A 222 -2.34 -14.78 -11.55
C ASN A 222 -3.46 -14.43 -10.55
N SER A 223 -3.31 -13.33 -9.83
CA SER A 223 -4.30 -12.82 -8.87
C SER A 223 -5.08 -11.61 -9.41
N CYS A 224 -4.88 -11.24 -10.67
CA CYS A 224 -5.52 -10.08 -11.26
C CYS A 224 -7.01 -10.36 -11.53
N LYS A 225 -7.88 -9.61 -10.86
CA LYS A 225 -9.34 -9.73 -11.04
C LYS A 225 -9.82 -9.30 -12.43
N LEU A 226 -8.98 -8.58 -13.20
CA LEU A 226 -9.24 -8.16 -14.57
C LEU A 226 -8.67 -9.14 -15.62
N CYS A 227 -8.06 -10.25 -15.21
CA CYS A 227 -7.44 -11.19 -16.17
C CYS A 227 -8.43 -11.70 -17.21
N GLY A 228 -9.69 -11.94 -16.84
CA GLY A 228 -10.75 -12.36 -17.75
C GLY A 228 -11.17 -11.32 -18.80
N LEU A 229 -10.87 -10.05 -18.56
CA LEU A 229 -11.16 -8.93 -19.46
C LEU A 229 -9.90 -8.42 -20.17
N CYS A 230 -8.72 -8.88 -19.73
CA CYS A 230 -7.44 -8.41 -20.25
C CYS A 230 -7.19 -8.97 -21.65
N THR A 231 -7.37 -8.11 -22.66
CA THR A 231 -7.22 -8.47 -24.08
C THR A 231 -5.82 -8.90 -24.48
N TYR A 232 -4.81 -8.53 -23.69
CA TYR A 232 -3.41 -8.89 -23.95
C TYR A 232 -3.07 -10.35 -23.61
N TRP A 233 -3.89 -11.02 -22.78
CA TRP A 233 -3.62 -12.38 -22.31
C TRP A 233 -4.55 -13.42 -22.90
N GLY A 234 -5.57 -13.02 -23.68
CA GLY A 234 -6.56 -13.91 -24.28
C GLY A 234 -7.21 -14.83 -23.21
N THR A 235 -8.47 -14.61 -22.96
CA THR A 235 -9.23 -15.21 -21.85
C THR A 235 -9.16 -16.75 -21.75
N SER A 236 -8.98 -17.47 -22.87
CA SER A 236 -8.96 -18.93 -22.91
C SER A 236 -7.58 -19.54 -22.65
N ALA A 237 -6.51 -18.94 -23.16
CA ALA A 237 -5.15 -19.48 -23.01
C ALA A 237 -4.63 -19.35 -21.56
N PHE A 238 -5.01 -18.26 -20.88
CA PHE A 238 -4.55 -18.00 -19.51
C PHE A 238 -5.25 -18.90 -18.48
N THR A 239 -6.57 -19.09 -18.61
CA THR A 239 -7.33 -20.00 -17.72
C THR A 239 -6.88 -21.45 -17.84
N ASN A 240 -6.50 -21.90 -19.04
CA ASN A 240 -6.00 -23.26 -19.23
C ASN A 240 -4.58 -23.44 -18.70
N ARG A 241 -3.67 -22.49 -18.97
CA ARG A 241 -2.30 -22.52 -18.42
C ARG A 241 -2.27 -22.53 -16.89
N ASN A 242 -3.10 -21.73 -16.23
CA ASN A 242 -3.17 -21.72 -14.76
C ASN A 242 -3.76 -23.01 -14.19
N LYS A 243 -4.76 -23.59 -14.84
CA LYS A 243 -5.30 -24.89 -14.42
C LYS A 243 -4.24 -25.98 -14.53
N GLU A 244 -3.49 -26.03 -15.62
CA GLU A 244 -2.41 -27.00 -15.84
C GLU A 244 -1.24 -26.79 -14.86
N GLN A 245 -0.80 -25.54 -14.63
CA GLN A 245 0.27 -25.24 -13.68
C GLN A 245 -0.15 -25.53 -12.24
N THR A 246 -1.40 -25.21 -11.87
CA THR A 246 -1.93 -25.51 -10.53
C THR A 246 -2.08 -27.01 -10.33
N ALA A 247 -2.53 -27.75 -11.32
CA ALA A 247 -2.62 -29.21 -11.29
C ALA A 247 -1.23 -29.84 -11.14
N ALA A 248 -0.25 -29.43 -11.94
CA ALA A 248 1.13 -29.89 -11.87
C ALA A 248 1.79 -29.58 -10.53
N ALA A 249 1.56 -28.38 -9.98
CA ALA A 249 2.07 -28.01 -8.65
C ALA A 249 1.43 -28.83 -7.52
N ASN A 250 0.14 -29.12 -7.61
CA ASN A 250 -0.57 -29.96 -6.66
C ASN A 250 -0.11 -31.42 -6.73
N GLU A 251 0.13 -31.95 -7.92
CA GLU A 251 0.68 -33.30 -8.10
C GLU A 251 2.12 -33.42 -7.56
N ALA A 252 2.97 -32.42 -7.83
CA ALA A 252 4.33 -32.37 -7.30
C ALA A 252 4.35 -32.31 -5.75
N ASN A 253 3.46 -31.53 -5.16
CA ASN A 253 3.31 -31.46 -3.69
C ASN A 253 2.76 -32.78 -3.10
N ALA A 254 1.80 -33.41 -3.77
CA ALA A 254 1.28 -34.73 -3.37
C ALA A 254 2.36 -35.82 -3.41
N GLN A 255 3.22 -35.83 -4.44
CA GLN A 255 4.33 -36.74 -4.56
C GLN A 255 5.42 -36.51 -3.48
N ARG A 256 5.74 -35.21 -3.17
CA ARG A 256 6.64 -34.86 -2.07
C ARG A 256 6.11 -35.32 -0.71
N ASN A 257 4.82 -35.18 -0.47
CA ASN A 257 4.20 -35.64 0.77
C ASN A 257 4.13 -37.15 0.90
N LYS A 258 3.94 -37.88 -0.22
CA LYS A 258 4.05 -39.38 -0.23
C LYS A 258 5.48 -39.85 0.08
N LYS A 259 6.52 -39.23 -0.49
CA LYS A 259 7.92 -39.54 -0.19
C LYS A 259 8.30 -39.27 1.27
N ARG A 260 7.78 -38.20 1.88
CA ARG A 260 8.00 -37.88 3.30
C ARG A 260 7.34 -38.89 4.25
N LYS A 261 6.15 -39.42 3.89
CA LYS A 261 5.45 -40.42 4.70
C LYS A 261 6.00 -41.85 4.52
N GLY A 262 6.66 -42.14 3.39
CA GLY A 262 7.27 -43.46 3.12
C GLY A 262 8.69 -43.65 3.69
N GLY A 263 9.37 -42.54 4.06
CA GLY A 263 10.74 -42.59 4.60
C GLY A 263 10.84 -42.82 6.11
N GLY A 264 9.74 -42.97 6.83
CA GLY A 264 9.69 -43.10 8.29
C GLY A 264 9.63 -44.53 8.85
N LYS A 265 9.91 -45.56 8.06
CA LYS A 265 9.97 -46.96 8.54
C LYS A 265 11.31 -47.58 8.16
N ARG A 266 12.37 -47.18 8.81
CA ARG A 266 13.63 -47.94 8.95
C ARG A 266 14.32 -47.45 10.22
N GLY A 267 14.24 -48.22 11.24
CA GLY A 267 14.95 -48.04 12.49
C GLY A 267 14.24 -48.78 13.59
#